data_d7dd07edcca780f12e4a77ba00cd6311
#
_entry.id   d7dd07edcca780f12e4a77ba00cd6311
#
_cell.length_a   1.000
_cell.length_b   1.000
_cell.length_c   1.000
_cell.angle_alpha   90.00
_cell.angle_beta   90.00
_cell.angle_gamma   90.00
#
_symmetry.space_group_name_H-M   'P 1'
#
loop_
_entity.id
_entity.type
_entity.pdbx_description
1 polymer ?
#
loop_
_entity_poly.entity_id
_entity_poly.type
_entity_poly.pdbx_seq_one_letter_code
_entity_poly.pdbx_strand_id
1 'polypeptide(L)'
;LAEAKTRILDAFEIQQPVFLWGLPGVGKSELMEQICSEQALGTTHLVDIRVALMEPTDLRGMPYFDKTTGKMQWAPPVDLPDEELASQYDTIVLFLDEMNSAAPAVQAAGYQLVLNRRIGTYKLPDNVVIVAAGNRESDKGVTYRMPTPLANRFCHLEVRVDFDSYFNWAVGNKIHEDVLGYCSFAKGDLCDFNPRS
;
A
#
# COMPACT_ATOMS: atom_id res chain seq x y z
N LEU A 1 14.65 -2.26 -6.57
CA LEU A 1 13.64 -3.00 -5.79
C LEU A 1 14.25 -3.68 -4.55
N ALA A 2 15.40 -4.37 -4.63
CA ALA A 2 16.01 -5.04 -3.48
C ALA A 2 16.28 -4.11 -2.29
N GLU A 3 16.84 -2.92 -2.54
CA GLU A 3 17.07 -1.92 -1.49
C GLU A 3 15.76 -1.40 -0.87
N ALA A 4 14.74 -1.17 -1.70
CA ALA A 4 13.42 -0.75 -1.21
C ALA A 4 12.81 -1.81 -0.29
N LYS A 5 12.94 -3.09 -0.67
CA LYS A 5 12.47 -4.20 0.14
C LYS A 5 13.15 -4.25 1.52
N THR A 6 14.48 -4.16 1.58
CA THR A 6 15.21 -4.15 2.86
C THR A 6 14.71 -3.01 3.76
N ARG A 7 14.60 -1.80 3.22
CA ARG A 7 14.11 -0.64 3.98
C ARG A 7 12.65 -0.77 4.45
N ILE A 8 11.80 -1.46 3.68
CA ILE A 8 10.43 -1.76 4.09
C ILE A 8 10.43 -2.73 5.27
N LEU A 9 11.23 -3.79 5.21
CA LEU A 9 11.34 -4.76 6.30
C LEU A 9 11.88 -4.12 7.58
N ASP A 10 12.92 -3.28 7.48
CA ASP A 10 13.45 -2.52 8.62
C ASP A 10 12.38 -1.61 9.25
N ALA A 11 11.54 -0.96 8.41
CA ALA A 11 10.44 -0.12 8.89
C ALA A 11 9.33 -0.95 9.58
N PHE A 12 9.09 -2.17 9.13
CA PHE A 12 8.11 -3.06 9.75
C PHE A 12 8.52 -3.49 11.15
N GLU A 13 9.81 -3.76 11.39
CA GLU A 13 10.34 -4.11 12.72
C GLU A 13 10.03 -3.04 13.78
N ILE A 14 10.02 -1.77 13.39
CA ILE A 14 9.72 -0.64 14.28
C ILE A 14 8.29 -0.12 14.13
N GLN A 15 7.44 -0.85 13.40
CA GLN A 15 6.05 -0.46 13.08
C GLN A 15 5.90 0.94 12.48
N GLN A 16 6.91 1.39 11.72
CA GLN A 16 6.90 2.67 11.04
C GLN A 16 6.09 2.56 9.74
N PRO A 17 5.02 3.35 9.54
CA PRO A 17 4.31 3.37 8.27
C PRO A 17 5.22 3.79 7.10
N VAL A 18 5.07 3.10 5.96
CA VAL A 18 5.88 3.35 4.76
C VAL A 18 4.99 3.96 3.66
N PHE A 19 5.52 4.96 2.95
CA PHE A 19 4.87 5.49 1.74
C PHE A 19 5.76 5.26 0.51
N LEU A 20 5.23 4.50 -0.44
CA LEU A 20 5.91 4.15 -1.69
C LEU A 20 5.55 5.15 -2.79
N TRP A 21 6.52 5.92 -3.24
CA TRP A 21 6.40 6.80 -4.39
C TRP A 21 6.93 6.12 -5.64
N GLY A 22 6.21 6.21 -6.74
CA GLY A 22 6.69 5.69 -8.02
C GLY A 22 5.64 5.77 -9.10
N LEU A 23 6.08 5.74 -10.35
CA LEU A 23 5.21 5.75 -11.53
C LEU A 23 4.15 4.64 -11.48
N PRO A 24 3.00 4.82 -12.12
CA PRO A 24 2.06 3.73 -12.35
C PRO A 24 2.76 2.56 -13.06
N GLY A 25 2.43 1.33 -12.66
CA GLY A 25 3.01 0.13 -13.27
C GLY A 25 4.47 -0.20 -12.89
N VAL A 26 5.10 0.55 -11.98
CA VAL A 26 6.49 0.29 -11.54
C VAL A 26 6.63 -0.97 -10.66
N GLY A 27 5.53 -1.64 -10.33
CA GLY A 27 5.55 -2.88 -9.53
C GLY A 27 5.44 -2.66 -8.02
N LYS A 28 4.76 -1.58 -7.55
CA LYS A 28 4.58 -1.33 -6.11
C LYS A 28 3.76 -2.43 -5.43
N SER A 29 2.65 -2.84 -6.02
CA SER A 29 1.78 -3.90 -5.48
C SER A 29 2.48 -5.26 -5.54
N GLU A 30 3.14 -5.58 -6.66
CA GLU A 30 3.95 -6.78 -6.82
C GLU A 30 5.06 -6.89 -5.77
N LEU A 31 5.70 -5.77 -5.43
CA LEU A 31 6.70 -5.72 -4.36
C LEU A 31 6.09 -6.14 -3.01
N MET A 32 4.85 -5.74 -2.72
CA MET A 32 4.16 -6.14 -1.49
C MET A 32 3.84 -7.63 -1.48
N GLU A 33 3.36 -8.18 -2.60
CA GLU A 33 3.11 -9.60 -2.75
C GLU A 33 4.39 -10.44 -2.54
N GLN A 34 5.52 -10.00 -3.11
CA GLN A 34 6.81 -10.65 -2.93
C GLN A 34 7.28 -10.62 -1.47
N ILE A 35 7.16 -9.48 -0.78
CA ILE A 35 7.53 -9.36 0.64
C ILE A 35 6.69 -10.31 1.48
N CYS A 36 5.39 -10.41 1.22
CA CYS A 36 4.50 -11.30 1.96
C CYS A 36 4.78 -12.78 1.66
N SER A 37 5.20 -13.13 0.44
CA SER A 37 5.45 -14.52 0.05
C SER A 37 6.77 -15.08 0.60
N GLU A 38 7.74 -14.25 0.93
CA GLU A 38 9.10 -14.68 1.31
C GLU A 38 9.26 -15.11 2.78
N GLN A 39 8.18 -15.12 3.55
CA GLN A 39 8.17 -15.56 4.97
C GLN A 39 9.23 -14.89 5.88
N ALA A 40 9.84 -13.79 5.44
CA ALA A 40 10.81 -13.05 6.25
C ALA A 40 10.21 -12.48 7.54
N LEU A 41 8.89 -12.38 7.59
CA LEU A 41 8.08 -11.83 8.69
C LEU A 41 7.21 -12.91 9.36
N GLY A 42 7.55 -14.20 9.19
CA GLY A 42 6.69 -15.31 9.60
C GLY A 42 5.52 -15.54 8.63
N THR A 43 4.41 -16.07 9.13
CA THR A 43 3.18 -16.19 8.36
C THR A 43 2.59 -14.80 8.10
N THR A 44 2.50 -14.41 6.83
CA THR A 44 2.12 -13.05 6.44
C THR A 44 0.87 -13.05 5.58
N HIS A 45 -0.02 -12.09 5.82
CA HIS A 45 -1.21 -11.85 5.01
C HIS A 45 -1.20 -10.42 4.43
N LEU A 46 -1.49 -10.29 3.15
CA LEU A 46 -1.61 -9.01 2.46
C LEU A 46 -3.09 -8.61 2.36
N VAL A 47 -3.44 -7.46 2.91
CA VAL A 47 -4.72 -6.81 2.70
C VAL A 47 -4.48 -5.63 1.76
N ASP A 48 -4.85 -5.80 0.49
CA ASP A 48 -4.67 -4.79 -0.56
C ASP A 48 -5.96 -3.98 -0.74
N ILE A 49 -5.88 -2.67 -0.48
CA ILE A 49 -7.00 -1.74 -0.57
C ILE A 49 -6.67 -0.61 -1.54
N ARG A 50 -7.46 -0.50 -2.61
CA ARG A 50 -7.37 0.63 -3.55
C ARG A 50 -8.18 1.81 -3.06
N VAL A 51 -7.52 2.70 -2.35
CA VAL A 51 -8.17 3.84 -1.66
C VAL A 51 -8.83 4.82 -2.63
N ALA A 52 -8.32 4.92 -3.87
CA ALA A 52 -8.92 5.78 -4.91
C ALA A 52 -10.34 5.36 -5.33
N LEU A 53 -10.72 4.11 -5.12
CA LEU A 53 -12.04 3.56 -5.47
C LEU A 53 -13.02 3.57 -4.29
N MET A 54 -12.60 4.03 -3.11
CA MET A 54 -13.40 3.96 -1.88
C MET A 54 -14.19 5.23 -1.62
N GLU A 55 -15.29 5.05 -0.91
CA GLU A 55 -16.02 6.11 -0.24
C GLU A 55 -15.56 6.24 1.23
N PRO A 56 -15.76 7.38 1.89
CA PRO A 56 -15.35 7.56 3.29
C PRO A 56 -15.93 6.51 4.25
N THR A 57 -17.12 5.98 3.95
CA THR A 57 -17.80 4.94 4.73
C THR A 57 -17.13 3.58 4.64
N ASP A 58 -16.43 3.31 3.53
CA ASP A 58 -15.72 2.04 3.34
C ASP A 58 -14.54 1.90 4.29
N LEU A 59 -13.93 3.03 4.69
CA LEU A 59 -12.86 3.05 5.68
C LEU A 59 -13.35 3.29 7.12
N ARG A 60 -14.43 4.10 7.30
CA ARG A 60 -14.93 4.47 8.63
C ARG A 60 -15.98 3.50 9.16
N GLY A 61 -16.57 2.68 8.30
CA GLY A 61 -17.72 1.86 8.60
C GLY A 61 -19.04 2.64 8.50
N MET A 62 -20.12 1.98 8.89
CA MET A 62 -21.47 2.52 8.82
C MET A 62 -22.03 2.84 10.21
N PRO A 63 -22.62 4.03 10.42
CA PRO A 63 -23.29 4.34 11.68
C PRO A 63 -24.60 3.55 11.77
N TYR A 64 -24.88 2.95 12.93
CA TYR A 64 -26.14 2.30 13.23
C TYR A 64 -26.62 2.67 14.63
N PHE A 65 -27.94 2.60 14.83
CA PHE A 65 -28.54 2.82 16.14
C PHE A 65 -28.59 1.50 16.91
N ASP A 66 -27.83 1.41 17.99
CA ASP A 66 -27.88 0.26 18.88
C ASP A 66 -29.07 0.42 19.86
N LYS A 67 -30.07 -0.40 19.67
CA LYS A 67 -31.30 -0.40 20.50
C LYS A 67 -31.04 -0.81 21.95
N THR A 68 -29.96 -1.57 22.21
CA THR A 68 -29.62 -2.03 23.56
C THR A 68 -29.05 -0.92 24.41
N THR A 69 -28.15 -0.12 23.82
CA THR A 69 -27.49 0.99 24.53
C THR A 69 -28.19 2.32 24.34
N GLY A 70 -29.14 2.43 23.40
CA GLY A 70 -29.81 3.67 23.03
C GLY A 70 -28.90 4.71 22.40
N LYS A 71 -27.77 4.30 21.81
CA LYS A 71 -26.75 5.19 21.24
C LYS A 71 -26.45 4.85 19.79
N MET A 72 -25.93 5.84 19.06
CA MET A 72 -25.33 5.60 17.75
C MET A 72 -23.98 4.90 17.93
N GLN A 73 -23.76 3.83 17.18
CA GLN A 73 -22.50 3.10 17.10
C GLN A 73 -22.04 3.01 15.65
N TRP A 74 -20.80 2.57 15.44
CA TRP A 74 -20.22 2.36 14.12
C TRP A 74 -19.93 0.86 13.93
N ALA A 75 -20.50 0.27 12.89
CA ALA A 75 -20.10 -1.06 12.43
C ALA A 75 -18.76 -0.93 11.70
N PRO A 76 -17.71 -1.66 12.10
CA PRO A 76 -16.41 -1.58 11.46
C PRO A 76 -16.49 -2.06 10.00
N PRO A 77 -15.60 -1.56 9.10
CA PRO A 77 -15.52 -2.06 7.74
C PRO A 77 -15.06 -3.52 7.71
N VAL A 78 -15.63 -4.29 6.78
CA VAL A 78 -15.26 -5.71 6.61
C VAL A 78 -13.90 -5.88 5.92
N ASP A 79 -13.45 -4.88 5.16
CA ASP A 79 -12.20 -4.93 4.40
C ASP A 79 -10.96 -4.62 5.25
N LEU A 80 -11.15 -4.10 6.47
CA LEU A 80 -10.03 -3.85 7.38
C LEU A 80 -9.78 -5.07 8.27
N PRO A 81 -8.49 -5.40 8.56
CA PRO A 81 -8.13 -6.55 9.37
C PRO A 81 -8.67 -6.44 10.79
N ASP A 82 -9.39 -7.45 11.24
CA ASP A 82 -9.90 -7.57 12.61
C ASP A 82 -9.01 -8.49 13.49
N GLU A 83 -9.37 -8.64 14.76
CA GLU A 83 -8.63 -9.47 15.70
C GLU A 83 -8.70 -10.97 15.34
N GLU A 84 -9.78 -11.41 14.65
CA GLU A 84 -9.91 -12.80 14.21
C GLU A 84 -8.90 -13.10 13.09
N LEU A 85 -8.81 -12.24 12.08
CA LEU A 85 -7.81 -12.33 11.03
C LEU A 85 -6.39 -12.20 11.62
N ALA A 86 -6.19 -11.24 12.53
CA ALA A 86 -4.90 -10.99 13.15
C ALA A 86 -4.36 -12.19 13.95
N SER A 87 -5.24 -13.01 14.52
CA SER A 87 -4.85 -14.21 15.25
C SER A 87 -4.30 -15.35 14.39
N GLN A 88 -4.50 -15.29 13.06
CA GLN A 88 -4.12 -16.34 12.11
C GLN A 88 -2.73 -16.13 11.50
N TYR A 89 -2.17 -14.93 11.63
CA TYR A 89 -0.92 -14.54 10.99
C TYR A 89 0.02 -13.84 11.97
N ASP A 90 1.32 -14.03 11.77
CA ASP A 90 2.34 -13.31 12.55
C ASP A 90 2.37 -11.83 12.19
N THR A 91 2.17 -11.51 10.91
CA THR A 91 2.15 -10.14 10.41
C THR A 91 1.06 -9.97 9.34
N ILE A 92 0.31 -8.89 9.42
CA ILE A 92 -0.61 -8.46 8.36
C ILE A 92 -0.06 -7.18 7.75
N VAL A 93 0.12 -7.17 6.44
CA VAL A 93 0.47 -5.96 5.67
C VAL A 93 -0.81 -5.32 5.15
N LEU A 94 -1.18 -4.17 5.70
CA LEU A 94 -2.26 -3.35 5.17
C LEU A 94 -1.68 -2.40 4.12
N PHE A 95 -1.93 -2.72 2.85
CA PHE A 95 -1.47 -1.94 1.71
C PHE A 95 -2.57 -1.02 1.19
N LEU A 96 -2.35 0.29 1.33
CA LEU A 96 -3.27 1.35 0.92
C LEU A 96 -2.79 1.94 -0.42
N ASP A 97 -3.20 1.31 -1.53
CA ASP A 97 -2.76 1.72 -2.87
C ASP A 97 -3.53 2.96 -3.36
N GLU A 98 -2.86 3.75 -4.20
CA GLU A 98 -3.38 5.00 -4.79
C GLU A 98 -3.89 6.01 -3.76
N MET A 99 -3.31 6.03 -2.56
CA MET A 99 -3.81 6.80 -1.43
C MET A 99 -3.93 8.30 -1.71
N ASN A 100 -3.00 8.88 -2.45
CA ASN A 100 -3.04 10.32 -2.78
C ASN A 100 -3.87 10.65 -4.03
N SER A 101 -4.43 9.65 -4.69
CA SER A 101 -5.39 9.82 -5.79
C SER A 101 -6.85 9.77 -5.31
N ALA A 102 -7.09 9.32 -4.08
CA ALA A 102 -8.41 9.25 -3.47
C ALA A 102 -8.99 10.63 -3.18
N ALA A 103 -10.32 10.72 -3.09
CA ALA A 103 -11.00 11.95 -2.69
C ALA A 103 -10.51 12.45 -1.33
N PRO A 104 -10.41 13.77 -1.07
CA PRO A 104 -9.87 14.31 0.18
C PRO A 104 -10.52 13.79 1.46
N ALA A 105 -11.82 13.49 1.43
CA ALA A 105 -12.54 12.92 2.56
C ALA A 105 -12.13 11.47 2.87
N VAL A 106 -11.85 10.69 1.84
CA VAL A 106 -11.33 9.31 1.96
C VAL A 106 -9.89 9.34 2.47
N GLN A 107 -9.06 10.23 1.90
CA GLN A 107 -7.71 10.44 2.39
C GLN A 107 -7.70 10.80 3.88
N ALA A 108 -8.58 11.69 4.33
CA ALA A 108 -8.68 12.08 5.74
C ALA A 108 -8.99 10.88 6.66
N ALA A 109 -9.84 9.95 6.22
CA ALA A 109 -10.13 8.72 6.96
C ALA A 109 -8.90 7.78 6.98
N GLY A 110 -8.25 7.55 5.84
CA GLY A 110 -7.01 6.76 5.76
C GLY A 110 -5.89 7.35 6.60
N TYR A 111 -5.79 8.68 6.66
CA TYR A 111 -4.81 9.37 7.49
C TYR A 111 -5.03 9.14 8.99
N GLN A 112 -6.28 9.14 9.43
CA GLN A 112 -6.61 8.83 10.82
C GLN A 112 -6.15 7.41 11.19
N LEU A 113 -6.34 6.45 10.27
CA LEU A 113 -5.88 5.07 10.45
C LEU A 113 -4.35 5.00 10.60
N VAL A 114 -3.62 5.68 9.73
CA VAL A 114 -2.15 5.73 9.77
C VAL A 114 -1.63 6.42 11.02
N LEU A 115 -2.20 7.58 11.38
CA LEU A 115 -1.71 8.38 12.51
C LEU A 115 -2.04 7.75 13.87
N ASN A 116 -3.24 7.21 14.00
CA ASN A 116 -3.79 6.81 15.30
C ASN A 116 -3.99 5.29 15.41
N ARG A 117 -3.74 4.53 14.36
CA ARG A 117 -4.05 3.09 14.25
C ARG A 117 -5.51 2.78 14.62
N ARG A 118 -6.41 3.73 14.31
CA ARG A 118 -7.84 3.61 14.59
C ARG A 118 -8.67 4.54 13.71
N ILE A 119 -9.91 4.14 13.45
CA ILE A 119 -10.94 4.98 12.83
C ILE A 119 -12.22 4.83 13.64
N GLY A 120 -12.75 5.92 14.19
CA GLY A 120 -13.92 5.85 15.05
C GLY A 120 -13.71 4.88 16.22
N THR A 121 -14.54 3.83 16.29
CA THR A 121 -14.44 2.76 17.29
C THR A 121 -13.54 1.61 16.90
N TYR A 122 -13.24 1.48 15.60
CA TYR A 122 -12.34 0.43 15.10
C TYR A 122 -10.89 0.73 15.49
N LYS A 123 -10.20 -0.27 16.04
CA LYS A 123 -8.76 -0.24 16.34
C LYS A 123 -8.05 -1.27 15.46
N LEU A 124 -6.98 -0.86 14.80
CA LEU A 124 -6.14 -1.74 14.02
C LEU A 124 -5.36 -2.69 14.95
N PRO A 125 -5.36 -4.01 14.68
CA PRO A 125 -4.59 -4.98 15.47
C PRO A 125 -3.10 -4.66 15.53
N ASP A 126 -2.43 -5.07 16.60
CA ASP A 126 -1.06 -4.65 16.88
C ASP A 126 -0.03 -5.26 15.90
N ASN A 127 -0.32 -6.45 15.32
CA ASN A 127 0.53 -7.10 14.31
C ASN A 127 0.30 -6.61 12.87
N VAL A 128 -0.49 -5.56 12.67
CA VAL A 128 -0.68 -4.96 11.35
C VAL A 128 0.37 -3.89 11.10
N VAL A 129 1.08 -3.98 9.98
CA VAL A 129 1.98 -2.95 9.47
C VAL A 129 1.32 -2.22 8.30
N ILE A 130 1.57 -0.93 8.15
CA ILE A 130 0.89 -0.10 7.15
C ILE A 130 1.88 0.32 6.06
N VAL A 131 1.52 0.03 4.82
CA VAL A 131 2.19 0.58 3.64
C VAL A 131 1.17 1.32 2.82
N ALA A 132 1.47 2.55 2.43
CA ALA A 132 0.69 3.29 1.46
C ALA A 132 1.48 3.46 0.16
N ALA A 133 0.79 3.60 -0.95
CA ALA A 133 1.41 3.90 -2.22
C ALA A 133 0.70 5.06 -2.92
N GLY A 134 1.45 5.77 -3.74
CA GLY A 134 0.90 6.87 -4.53
C GLY A 134 1.83 7.31 -5.65
N ASN A 135 1.29 8.14 -6.52
CA ASN A 135 2.01 8.72 -7.65
C ASN A 135 2.43 10.14 -7.31
N ARG A 136 3.48 10.65 -7.95
CA ARG A 136 3.89 12.05 -7.78
C ARG A 136 2.98 12.99 -8.57
N GLU A 137 2.90 14.24 -8.14
CA GLU A 137 2.22 15.31 -8.90
C GLU A 137 2.81 15.47 -10.31
N SER A 138 4.12 15.19 -10.48
CA SER A 138 4.80 15.19 -11.78
C SER A 138 4.31 14.13 -12.75
N ASP A 139 3.70 13.06 -12.25
CA ASP A 139 3.32 11.87 -13.03
C ASP A 139 1.96 12.04 -13.73
N LYS A 140 1.42 13.29 -13.74
CA LYS A 140 0.20 13.72 -14.44
C LYS A 140 -1.08 12.95 -14.13
N GLY A 141 -1.14 12.22 -13.03
CA GLY A 141 -2.37 11.67 -12.47
C GLY A 141 -3.16 12.71 -11.68
N VAL A 142 -4.43 12.41 -11.40
CA VAL A 142 -5.18 13.18 -10.40
C VAL A 142 -4.60 12.82 -9.04
N THR A 143 -3.80 13.72 -8.48
CA THR A 143 -3.20 13.52 -7.16
C THR A 143 -3.47 14.74 -6.28
N TYR A 144 -3.68 14.50 -5.01
CA TYR A 144 -3.84 15.54 -4.00
C TYR A 144 -2.60 15.61 -3.13
N ARG A 145 -2.21 16.82 -2.77
CA ARG A 145 -1.06 17.02 -1.90
C ARG A 145 -1.32 16.44 -0.51
N MET A 146 -0.40 15.64 -0.04
CA MET A 146 -0.44 15.08 1.30
C MET A 146 -0.23 16.19 2.35
N PRO A 147 -1.10 16.28 3.39
CA PRO A 147 -0.89 17.20 4.50
C PRO A 147 0.43 16.95 5.24
N THR A 148 1.15 18.01 5.58
CA THR A 148 2.46 17.92 6.22
C THR A 148 2.50 17.05 7.50
N PRO A 149 1.51 17.11 8.41
CA PRO A 149 1.51 16.27 9.61
C PRO A 149 1.50 14.78 9.30
N LEU A 150 0.87 14.39 8.19
CA LEU A 150 0.85 13.01 7.74
C LEU A 150 2.14 12.63 7.03
N ALA A 151 2.64 13.49 6.14
CA ALA A 151 3.91 13.23 5.46
C ALA A 151 5.02 12.89 6.46
N ASN A 152 5.08 13.59 7.58
CA ASN A 152 6.08 13.36 8.63
C ASN A 152 5.91 12.04 9.41
N ARG A 153 4.83 11.30 9.19
CA ARG A 153 4.58 10.00 9.86
C ARG A 153 4.99 8.81 9.03
N PHE A 154 5.19 9.00 7.74
CA PHE A 154 5.65 7.96 6.85
C PHE A 154 7.18 7.95 6.70
N CYS A 155 7.74 6.76 6.57
CA CYS A 155 9.01 6.56 5.92
C CYS A 155 8.79 6.62 4.41
N HIS A 156 9.28 7.66 3.74
CA HIS A 156 9.09 7.84 2.30
C HIS A 156 10.16 7.09 1.52
N LEU A 157 9.73 6.15 0.70
CA LEU A 157 10.60 5.39 -0.19
C LEU A 157 10.23 5.63 -1.64
N GLU A 158 11.24 5.82 -2.47
CA GLU A 158 11.06 5.95 -3.91
C GLU A 158 11.32 4.62 -4.60
N VAL A 159 10.30 4.10 -5.27
CA VAL A 159 10.40 2.92 -6.12
C VAL A 159 10.74 3.35 -7.53
N ARG A 160 11.94 3.04 -7.97
CA ARG A 160 12.43 3.32 -9.32
C ARG A 160 12.64 2.01 -10.06
N VAL A 161 12.42 2.06 -11.36
CA VAL A 161 12.79 0.95 -12.22
C VAL A 161 14.32 0.93 -12.35
N ASP A 162 14.87 -0.24 -12.12
CA ASP A 162 16.24 -0.58 -12.42
C ASP A 162 16.24 -1.78 -13.36
N PHE A 163 16.83 -1.61 -14.54
CA PHE A 163 16.81 -2.61 -15.58
C PHE A 163 17.48 -3.92 -15.11
N ASP A 164 18.61 -3.84 -14.44
CA ASP A 164 19.35 -5.03 -14.04
C ASP A 164 18.58 -5.84 -12.98
N SER A 165 17.93 -5.15 -12.04
CA SER A 165 17.04 -5.78 -11.05
C SER A 165 15.82 -6.43 -11.72
N TYR A 166 15.19 -5.75 -12.68
CA TYR A 166 14.09 -6.31 -13.46
C TYR A 166 14.52 -7.54 -14.25
N PHE A 167 15.65 -7.45 -14.95
CA PHE A 167 16.14 -8.53 -15.79
C PHE A 167 16.46 -9.80 -14.99
N ASN A 168 17.13 -9.65 -13.84
CA ASN A 168 17.40 -10.75 -12.93
C ASN A 168 16.13 -11.40 -12.39
N TRP A 169 15.15 -10.59 -11.99
CA TRP A 169 13.84 -11.07 -11.56
C TRP A 169 13.12 -11.82 -12.69
N ALA A 170 13.10 -11.25 -13.89
CA ALA A 170 12.40 -11.79 -15.05
C ALA A 170 12.99 -13.15 -15.50
N VAL A 171 14.31 -13.30 -15.44
CA VAL A 171 14.98 -14.59 -15.68
C VAL A 171 14.59 -15.62 -14.62
N GLY A 172 14.60 -15.23 -13.34
CA GLY A 172 14.19 -16.10 -12.24
C GLY A 172 12.72 -16.55 -12.32
N ASN A 173 11.83 -15.69 -12.83
CA ASN A 173 10.42 -15.97 -13.03
C ASN A 173 10.08 -16.55 -14.41
N LYS A 174 11.09 -16.97 -15.20
CA LYS A 174 10.93 -17.64 -16.49
C LYS A 174 10.11 -16.83 -17.51
N ILE A 175 10.27 -15.51 -17.51
CA ILE A 175 9.69 -14.65 -18.56
C ILE A 175 10.25 -15.08 -19.90
N HIS A 176 9.41 -15.08 -20.94
CA HIS A 176 9.75 -15.55 -22.28
C HIS A 176 11.00 -14.87 -22.82
N GLU A 177 11.88 -15.63 -23.49
CA GLU A 177 13.17 -15.15 -23.99
C GLU A 177 13.07 -14.02 -25.00
N ASP A 178 12.02 -13.97 -25.82
CA ASP A 178 11.79 -12.88 -26.77
C ASP A 178 11.51 -11.55 -26.03
N VAL A 179 10.79 -11.60 -24.90
CA VAL A 179 10.53 -10.42 -24.07
C VAL A 179 11.84 -9.94 -23.42
N LEU A 180 12.63 -10.86 -22.88
CA LEU A 180 13.94 -10.56 -22.31
C LEU A 180 14.89 -9.97 -23.35
N GLY A 181 14.88 -10.55 -24.57
CA GLY A 181 15.66 -10.07 -25.71
C GLY A 181 15.28 -8.64 -26.10
N TYR A 182 13.96 -8.37 -26.24
CA TYR A 182 13.46 -7.02 -26.53
C TYR A 182 13.84 -6.03 -25.45
N CYS A 183 13.56 -6.32 -24.17
CA CYS A 183 13.90 -5.44 -23.06
C CYS A 183 15.40 -5.16 -22.96
N SER A 184 16.27 -6.13 -23.33
CA SER A 184 17.72 -5.95 -23.35
C SER A 184 18.16 -5.01 -24.47
N PHE A 185 17.48 -5.06 -25.61
CA PHE A 185 17.74 -4.18 -26.76
C PHE A 185 17.19 -2.77 -26.51
N ALA A 186 15.97 -2.65 -26.00
CA ALA A 186 15.25 -1.39 -25.80
C ALA A 186 15.08 -1.09 -24.30
N LYS A 187 16.19 -0.98 -23.57
CA LYS A 187 16.18 -0.77 -22.10
C LYS A 187 15.35 0.45 -21.65
N GLY A 188 15.30 1.50 -22.50
CA GLY A 188 14.53 2.71 -22.22
C GLY A 188 13.02 2.49 -22.21
N ASP A 189 12.53 1.52 -23.01
CA ASP A 189 11.10 1.25 -23.16
C ASP A 189 10.49 0.57 -21.93
N LEU A 190 11.32 -0.01 -21.07
CA LEU A 190 10.84 -0.66 -19.85
C LEU A 190 10.04 0.27 -18.95
N CYS A 191 10.25 1.59 -19.08
CA CYS A 191 9.61 2.62 -18.27
C CYS A 191 9.22 3.87 -19.04
N ASP A 192 9.09 3.77 -20.37
CA ASP A 192 8.61 4.89 -21.19
C ASP A 192 7.08 5.02 -21.04
N PHE A 193 6.66 5.51 -19.86
CA PHE A 193 5.28 5.84 -19.62
C PHE A 193 4.96 7.16 -20.33
N ASN A 194 4.26 7.09 -21.47
CA ASN A 194 3.74 8.25 -22.16
C ASN A 194 2.25 8.44 -21.81
N PRO A 195 1.90 9.43 -20.96
CA PRO A 195 0.50 9.67 -20.58
C PRO A 195 -0.38 10.21 -21.71
N ARG A 196 0.14 10.36 -22.92
CA ARG A 196 -0.57 10.87 -24.11
C ARG A 196 -0.81 9.80 -25.18
N SER A 197 -0.36 8.57 -24.96
CA SER A 197 -0.59 7.46 -25.89
C SER A 197 -1.88 6.70 -25.56
#